data_2850a3c75c38a1145bd4ec9cfa86be38
#
_entry.id   2850a3c75c38a1145bd4ec9cfa86be38
#
_cell.length_a   1.000
_cell.length_b   1.000
_cell.length_c   1.000
_cell.angle_alpha   90.00
_cell.angle_beta   90.00
_cell.angle_gamma   90.00
#
_symmetry.space_group_name_H-M   'P 1'
#
loop_
_entity.id
_entity.type
_entity.pdbx_description
1 polymer ?
#
loop_
_entity_poly.entity_id
_entity_poly.type
_entity_poly.pdbx_seq_one_letter_code
_entity_poly.pdbx_strand_id
1 'polypeptide(L)'
;MKIRKLTNEEIKGACAFAVSIYNIAIRGCFRTQESHRYFDEYMDADRLTDEERAGVLVVFGAFDSNVLCGVCGMTNEGHITMLYVHPQYLRRGIGKKLLERVRIYARMQLKLMQVSVNAMPAYTADYFSRVGFKSAYQGGFCNGQGDMYVPMTAKSIYQVEYTPRHIADKTFIAISVGFTCLVFF
;
A
#
# COMPACT_ATOMS: atom_id res chain seq x y z
N MET A 1 8.14 13.26 11.13
CA MET A 1 7.78 12.36 10.00
C MET A 1 7.03 13.16 8.96
N LYS A 2 7.45 13.10 7.70
CA LYS A 2 6.86 13.81 6.55
C LYS A 2 6.33 12.80 5.55
N ILE A 3 5.11 13.01 5.03
CA ILE A 3 4.55 12.18 3.93
C ILE A 3 4.33 13.08 2.73
N ARG A 4 4.84 12.66 1.58
CA ARG A 4 4.70 13.39 0.33
C ARG A 4 4.67 12.47 -0.88
N LYS A 5 4.18 12.98 -2.01
CA LYS A 5 4.34 12.33 -3.31
C LYS A 5 5.84 12.21 -3.63
N LEU A 6 6.26 11.09 -4.19
CA LEU A 6 7.62 10.88 -4.70
C LEU A 6 7.77 11.50 -6.09
N THR A 7 8.99 11.89 -6.42
CA THR A 7 9.37 12.29 -7.78
C THR A 7 9.76 11.06 -8.60
N ASN A 8 9.84 11.20 -9.93
CA ASN A 8 10.24 10.09 -10.81
C ASN A 8 11.59 9.50 -10.44
N GLU A 9 12.57 10.36 -10.06
CA GLU A 9 13.89 9.92 -9.65
C GLU A 9 13.87 9.09 -8.36
N GLU A 10 12.85 9.29 -7.52
CA GLU A 10 12.70 8.59 -6.24
C GLU A 10 11.99 7.23 -6.38
N ILE A 11 11.33 6.96 -7.50
CA ILE A 11 10.60 5.69 -7.72
C ILE A 11 11.53 4.49 -7.65
N LYS A 12 12.72 4.56 -8.24
CA LYS A 12 13.71 3.47 -8.16
C LYS A 12 14.10 3.16 -6.71
N GLY A 13 14.26 4.18 -5.88
CA GLY A 13 14.52 4.02 -4.45
C GLY A 13 13.33 3.40 -3.69
N ALA A 14 12.11 3.78 -4.06
CA ALA A 14 10.89 3.20 -3.48
C ALA A 14 10.72 1.73 -3.86
N CYS A 15 11.03 1.34 -5.11
CA CYS A 15 11.03 -0.06 -5.55
C CYS A 15 12.05 -0.88 -4.77
N ALA A 16 13.30 -0.41 -4.68
CA ALA A 16 14.34 -1.08 -3.91
C ALA A 16 13.96 -1.24 -2.43
N PHE A 17 13.35 -0.21 -1.84
CA PHE A 17 12.79 -0.27 -0.49
C PHE A 17 11.70 -1.35 -0.39
N ALA A 18 10.72 -1.37 -1.28
CA ALA A 18 9.63 -2.35 -1.30
C ALA A 18 10.16 -3.78 -1.44
N VAL A 19 11.10 -4.01 -2.36
CA VAL A 19 11.75 -5.32 -2.57
C VAL A 19 12.49 -5.76 -1.30
N SER A 20 13.19 -4.86 -0.60
CA SER A 20 13.88 -5.21 0.65
C SER A 20 12.90 -5.65 1.72
N ILE A 21 11.77 -4.95 1.88
CA ILE A 21 10.73 -5.32 2.86
C ILE A 21 10.07 -6.65 2.47
N TYR A 22 9.77 -6.86 1.20
CA TYR A 22 9.23 -8.11 0.70
C TYR A 22 10.15 -9.30 1.07
N ASN A 23 11.42 -9.20 0.77
CA ASN A 23 12.38 -10.28 1.02
C ASN A 23 12.56 -10.58 2.52
N ILE A 24 12.56 -9.57 3.37
CA ILE A 24 12.78 -9.73 4.82
C ILE A 24 11.52 -10.25 5.51
N ALA A 25 10.34 -9.79 5.10
CA ALA A 25 9.16 -9.86 5.94
C ALA A 25 7.98 -10.61 5.31
N ILE A 26 7.95 -10.76 3.97
CA ILE A 26 6.71 -11.14 3.28
C ILE A 26 6.91 -12.37 2.41
N ARG A 27 8.09 -12.56 1.85
CA ARG A 27 8.39 -13.67 0.93
C ARG A 27 7.93 -15.03 1.47
N GLY A 28 8.08 -15.28 2.77
CA GLY A 28 7.63 -16.50 3.43
C GLY A 28 6.10 -16.69 3.53
N CYS A 29 5.31 -15.66 3.23
CA CYS A 29 3.86 -15.74 3.21
C CYS A 29 3.32 -16.36 1.90
N PHE A 30 4.14 -16.42 0.86
CA PHE A 30 3.81 -17.00 -0.45
C PHE A 30 4.47 -18.35 -0.61
N ARG A 31 3.72 -19.29 -1.20
CA ARG A 31 4.15 -20.69 -1.30
C ARG A 31 4.69 -21.05 -2.68
N THR A 32 4.36 -20.27 -3.70
CA THR A 32 4.69 -20.62 -5.08
C THR A 32 5.80 -19.74 -5.62
N GLN A 33 6.65 -20.31 -6.44
CA GLN A 33 7.71 -19.57 -7.14
C GLN A 33 7.11 -18.55 -8.14
N GLU A 34 5.90 -18.83 -8.63
CA GLU A 34 5.17 -17.98 -9.53
C GLU A 34 4.72 -16.67 -8.85
N SER A 35 4.27 -16.74 -7.59
CA SER A 35 3.96 -15.55 -6.79
C SER A 35 5.18 -14.65 -6.60
N HIS A 36 6.35 -15.23 -6.40
CA HIS A 36 7.60 -14.46 -6.28
C HIS A 36 8.00 -13.82 -7.59
N ARG A 37 7.92 -14.56 -8.71
CA ARG A 37 8.21 -14.02 -10.04
C ARG A 37 7.25 -12.87 -10.39
N TYR A 38 5.97 -13.05 -10.11
CA TYR A 38 4.96 -12.01 -10.32
C TYR A 38 5.26 -10.73 -9.51
N PHE A 39 5.72 -10.89 -8.27
CA PHE A 39 6.15 -9.76 -7.46
C PHE A 39 7.36 -9.04 -8.08
N ASP A 40 8.38 -9.80 -8.49
CA ASP A 40 9.61 -9.24 -9.09
C ASP A 40 9.28 -8.47 -10.38
N GLU A 41 8.42 -9.02 -11.25
CA GLU A 41 7.93 -8.36 -12.47
C GLU A 41 7.11 -7.10 -12.14
N TYR A 42 6.27 -7.16 -11.09
CA TYR A 42 5.47 -6.01 -10.66
C TYR A 42 6.35 -4.89 -10.09
N MET A 43 7.42 -5.21 -9.38
CA MET A 43 8.34 -4.22 -8.78
C MET A 43 9.44 -3.75 -9.73
N ASP A 44 9.27 -3.95 -11.03
CA ASP A 44 10.17 -3.39 -12.03
C ASP A 44 10.20 -1.86 -11.95
N ALA A 45 11.38 -1.31 -11.65
CA ALA A 45 11.54 0.10 -11.36
C ALA A 45 11.36 0.99 -12.60
N ASP A 46 11.74 0.52 -13.77
CA ASP A 46 11.61 1.29 -15.00
C ASP A 46 10.13 1.37 -15.41
N ARG A 47 9.41 0.23 -15.36
CA ARG A 47 7.96 0.19 -15.59
C ARG A 47 7.20 1.11 -14.62
N LEU A 48 7.45 1.03 -13.31
CA LEU A 48 6.76 1.87 -12.33
C LEU A 48 7.09 3.37 -12.49
N THR A 49 8.31 3.69 -12.95
CA THR A 49 8.68 5.05 -13.28
C THR A 49 7.93 5.58 -14.50
N ASP A 50 7.77 4.73 -15.52
CA ASP A 50 7.00 5.09 -16.72
C ASP A 50 5.50 5.23 -16.43
N GLU A 51 4.93 4.37 -15.60
CA GLU A 51 3.54 4.49 -15.12
C GLU A 51 3.32 5.78 -14.31
N GLU A 52 4.26 6.16 -13.44
CA GLU A 52 4.17 7.42 -12.70
C GLU A 52 4.27 8.62 -13.63
N ARG A 53 5.19 8.59 -14.60
CA ARG A 53 5.35 9.65 -15.62
C ARG A 53 4.12 9.78 -16.51
N ALA A 54 3.47 8.66 -16.84
CA ALA A 54 2.23 8.64 -17.60
C ALA A 54 0.99 9.03 -16.77
N GLY A 55 1.14 9.23 -15.46
CA GLY A 55 0.03 9.53 -14.54
C GLY A 55 -0.90 8.37 -14.25
N VAL A 56 -0.49 7.15 -14.60
CA VAL A 56 -1.24 5.91 -14.30
C VAL A 56 -1.04 5.51 -12.84
N LEU A 57 0.14 5.78 -12.28
CA LEU A 57 0.51 5.47 -10.90
C LEU A 57 0.89 6.74 -10.15
N VAL A 58 0.57 6.80 -8.86
CA VAL A 58 1.10 7.79 -7.93
C VAL A 58 1.70 7.06 -6.73
N VAL A 59 2.90 7.45 -6.30
CA VAL A 59 3.56 6.86 -5.14
C VAL A 59 3.83 7.92 -4.08
N PHE A 60 3.47 7.62 -2.83
CA PHE A 60 3.77 8.42 -1.65
C PHE A 60 4.83 7.75 -0.80
N GLY A 61 5.78 8.54 -0.33
CA GLY A 61 6.79 8.13 0.63
C GLY A 61 6.56 8.75 2.00
N ALA A 62 6.78 7.97 3.04
CA ALA A 62 6.87 8.44 4.42
C ALA A 62 8.35 8.53 4.83
N PHE A 63 8.76 9.67 5.36
CA PHE A 63 10.15 9.96 5.72
C PHE A 63 10.26 10.31 7.20
N ASP A 64 11.19 9.66 7.89
CA ASP A 64 11.65 10.08 9.21
C ASP A 64 12.97 10.83 9.00
N SER A 65 12.96 12.15 9.23
CA SER A 65 14.00 13.06 8.74
C SER A 65 14.17 12.91 7.22
N ASN A 66 15.23 12.31 6.73
CA ASN A 66 15.47 12.04 5.31
C ASN A 66 15.48 10.55 4.95
N VAL A 67 15.15 9.68 5.93
CA VAL A 67 15.12 8.23 5.71
C VAL A 67 13.72 7.79 5.27
N LEU A 68 13.63 7.11 4.15
CA LEU A 68 12.39 6.50 3.68
C LEU A 68 12.02 5.35 4.61
N CYS A 69 10.86 5.44 5.25
CA CYS A 69 10.40 4.46 6.22
C CYS A 69 9.07 3.79 5.85
N GLY A 70 8.45 4.24 4.75
CA GLY A 70 7.27 3.60 4.19
C GLY A 70 6.89 4.17 2.83
N VAL A 71 6.20 3.37 2.01
CA VAL A 71 5.70 3.75 0.68
C VAL A 71 4.27 3.25 0.50
N CYS A 72 3.49 3.98 -0.30
CA CYS A 72 2.15 3.58 -0.74
C CYS A 72 1.95 4.02 -2.19
N GLY A 73 1.59 3.08 -3.06
CA GLY A 73 1.25 3.34 -4.46
C GLY A 73 -0.24 3.17 -4.72
N MET A 74 -0.77 3.95 -5.65
CA MET A 74 -2.16 3.89 -6.07
C MET A 74 -2.26 4.22 -7.56
N THR A 75 -3.09 3.48 -8.30
CA THR A 75 -3.41 3.81 -9.69
C THR A 75 -4.31 5.05 -9.79
N ASN A 76 -4.37 5.64 -10.97
CA ASN A 76 -5.29 6.75 -11.25
C ASN A 76 -6.78 6.37 -11.17
N GLU A 77 -7.11 5.07 -11.17
CA GLU A 77 -8.45 4.53 -10.92
C GLU A 77 -8.76 4.35 -9.43
N GLY A 78 -7.79 4.63 -8.55
CA GLY A 78 -7.96 4.55 -7.10
C GLY A 78 -7.71 3.17 -6.49
N HIS A 79 -7.04 2.26 -7.24
CA HIS A 79 -6.62 0.99 -6.69
C HIS A 79 -5.25 1.12 -6.00
N ILE A 80 -5.20 0.80 -4.70
CA ILE A 80 -3.95 0.78 -3.93
C ILE A 80 -3.20 -0.49 -4.28
N THR A 81 -2.03 -0.32 -4.89
CA THR A 81 -1.22 -1.41 -5.44
C THR A 81 -0.06 -1.82 -4.54
N MET A 82 0.37 -0.93 -3.64
CA MET A 82 1.42 -1.23 -2.68
C MET A 82 1.25 -0.42 -1.39
N LEU A 83 1.61 -1.03 -0.26
CA LEU A 83 1.75 -0.35 1.02
C LEU A 83 2.83 -1.05 1.84
N TYR A 84 4.01 -0.43 1.94
CA TYR A 84 5.17 -0.98 2.65
C TYR A 84 5.59 -0.05 3.78
N VAL A 85 5.85 -0.60 4.96
CA VAL A 85 6.47 0.13 6.08
C VAL A 85 7.61 -0.69 6.64
N HIS A 86 8.75 -0.05 6.85
CA HIS A 86 9.94 -0.72 7.37
C HIS A 86 9.67 -1.30 8.78
N PRO A 87 10.09 -2.54 9.10
CA PRO A 87 9.81 -3.21 10.36
C PRO A 87 10.12 -2.40 11.61
N GLN A 88 11.23 -1.66 11.63
CA GLN A 88 11.63 -0.80 12.77
C GLN A 88 10.69 0.40 13.00
N TYR A 89 9.85 0.73 12.03
CA TYR A 89 8.91 1.84 12.09
C TYR A 89 7.46 1.40 12.26
N LEU A 90 7.24 0.12 12.56
CA LEU A 90 5.92 -0.42 12.83
C LEU A 90 5.27 0.21 14.05
N ARG A 91 3.94 0.11 14.14
CA ARG A 91 3.14 0.60 15.27
C ARG A 91 3.26 2.11 15.54
N ARG A 92 3.85 2.88 14.61
CA ARG A 92 3.93 4.35 14.67
C ARG A 92 2.86 5.05 13.82
N GLY A 93 1.86 4.31 13.33
CA GLY A 93 0.75 4.83 12.53
C GLY A 93 1.12 5.22 11.10
N ILE A 94 2.31 4.84 10.59
CA ILE A 94 2.81 5.26 9.27
C ILE A 94 1.91 4.74 8.14
N GLY A 95 1.55 3.45 8.16
CA GLY A 95 0.67 2.87 7.14
C GLY A 95 -0.69 3.57 7.08
N LYS A 96 -1.30 3.88 8.25
CA LYS A 96 -2.56 4.63 8.32
C LYS A 96 -2.41 6.02 7.69
N LYS A 97 -1.35 6.76 8.03
CA LYS A 97 -1.10 8.10 7.48
C LYS A 97 -0.83 8.08 5.97
N LEU A 98 -0.14 7.04 5.46
CA LEU A 98 0.04 6.84 4.03
C LEU A 98 -1.30 6.61 3.34
N LEU A 99 -2.15 5.72 3.86
CA LEU A 99 -3.49 5.48 3.34
C LEU A 99 -4.38 6.72 3.39
N GLU A 100 -4.34 7.49 4.47
CA GLU A 100 -5.05 8.76 4.56
C GLU A 100 -4.59 9.72 3.46
N ARG A 101 -3.28 9.83 3.22
CA ARG A 101 -2.72 10.71 2.19
C ARG A 101 -3.18 10.30 0.78
N VAL A 102 -3.16 9.01 0.49
CA VAL A 102 -3.64 8.44 -0.78
C VAL A 102 -5.15 8.72 -0.97
N ARG A 103 -5.97 8.53 0.07
CA ARG A 103 -7.42 8.79 0.01
C ARG A 103 -7.74 10.27 -0.20
N ILE A 104 -6.96 11.17 0.43
CA ILE A 104 -7.07 12.62 0.18
C ILE A 104 -6.71 12.93 -1.28
N TYR A 105 -5.62 12.37 -1.80
CA TYR A 105 -5.21 12.56 -3.18
C TYR A 105 -6.26 12.06 -4.17
N ALA A 106 -6.80 10.86 -3.95
CA ALA A 106 -7.88 10.28 -4.75
C ALA A 106 -9.09 11.24 -4.83
N ARG A 107 -9.48 11.84 -3.70
CA ARG A 107 -10.60 12.78 -3.65
C ARG A 107 -10.29 14.12 -4.30
N MET A 108 -9.14 14.69 -3.97
CA MET A 108 -8.83 16.07 -4.31
C MET A 108 -8.28 16.21 -5.74
N GLN A 109 -7.46 15.27 -6.19
CA GLN A 109 -6.80 15.33 -7.49
C GLN A 109 -7.53 14.49 -8.54
N LEU A 110 -7.90 13.26 -8.21
CA LEU A 110 -8.52 12.33 -9.17
C LEU A 110 -10.06 12.41 -9.16
N LYS A 111 -10.67 13.16 -8.22
CA LYS A 111 -12.13 13.29 -8.06
C LYS A 111 -12.85 11.96 -7.77
N LEU A 112 -12.15 10.96 -7.33
CA LEU A 112 -12.70 9.65 -6.99
C LEU A 112 -13.44 9.70 -5.66
N MET A 113 -14.58 8.98 -5.58
CA MET A 113 -15.40 8.90 -4.36
C MET A 113 -14.92 7.79 -3.42
N GLN A 114 -14.21 6.82 -3.95
CA GLN A 114 -13.70 5.67 -3.20
C GLN A 114 -12.35 5.20 -3.74
N VAL A 115 -11.65 4.45 -2.92
CA VAL A 115 -10.44 3.72 -3.26
C VAL A 115 -10.64 2.25 -2.98
N SER A 116 -9.89 1.39 -3.66
CA SER A 116 -9.94 -0.06 -3.47
C SER A 116 -8.56 -0.62 -3.15
N VAL A 117 -8.55 -1.82 -2.60
CA VAL A 117 -7.35 -2.60 -2.33
C VAL A 117 -7.71 -4.09 -2.34
N ASN A 118 -6.79 -4.92 -2.78
CA ASN A 118 -6.88 -6.36 -2.55
C ASN A 118 -5.95 -6.72 -1.38
N ALA A 119 -6.54 -6.95 -0.21
CA ALA A 119 -5.80 -7.30 0.99
C ALA A 119 -5.21 -8.71 0.85
N MET A 120 -3.91 -8.81 0.66
CA MET A 120 -3.17 -10.06 0.52
C MET A 120 -1.87 -10.04 1.36
N PRO A 121 -1.58 -11.10 2.10
CA PRO A 121 -2.43 -12.27 2.36
C PRO A 121 -3.77 -11.92 3.00
N ALA A 122 -4.79 -12.80 2.88
CA ALA A 122 -6.17 -12.51 3.30
C ALA A 122 -6.31 -12.04 4.76
N TYR A 123 -5.43 -12.47 5.68
CA TYR A 123 -5.42 -12.01 7.08
C TYR A 123 -5.16 -10.50 7.24
N THR A 124 -4.61 -9.87 6.22
CA THR A 124 -4.34 -8.43 6.24
C THR A 124 -5.61 -7.58 6.14
N ALA A 125 -6.74 -8.20 5.78
CA ALA A 125 -8.03 -7.54 5.74
C ALA A 125 -8.43 -6.92 7.09
N ASP A 126 -7.99 -7.51 8.20
CA ASP A 126 -8.23 -6.96 9.55
C ASP A 126 -7.59 -5.59 9.76
N TYR A 127 -6.40 -5.39 9.20
CA TYR A 127 -5.76 -4.09 9.23
C TYR A 127 -6.56 -3.07 8.42
N PHE A 128 -6.91 -3.41 7.18
CA PHE A 128 -7.68 -2.51 6.33
C PHE A 128 -9.05 -2.18 6.93
N SER A 129 -9.72 -3.14 7.58
CA SER A 129 -10.97 -2.91 8.29
C SER A 129 -10.82 -1.86 9.39
N ARG A 130 -9.74 -1.93 10.18
CA ARG A 130 -9.43 -0.95 11.25
C ARG A 130 -9.14 0.45 10.73
N VAL A 131 -8.65 0.58 9.50
CA VAL A 131 -8.39 1.89 8.87
C VAL A 131 -9.51 2.34 7.93
N GLY A 132 -10.69 1.68 8.03
CA GLY A 132 -11.92 2.15 7.42
C GLY A 132 -12.22 1.59 6.03
N PHE A 133 -11.56 0.51 5.62
CA PHE A 133 -11.97 -0.27 4.46
C PHE A 133 -13.03 -1.30 4.85
N LYS A 134 -13.87 -1.65 3.89
CA LYS A 134 -14.92 -2.67 4.04
C LYS A 134 -14.79 -3.68 2.91
N SER A 135 -14.89 -4.97 3.24
CA SER A 135 -15.02 -6.00 2.23
C SER A 135 -16.37 -5.86 1.53
N ALA A 136 -16.36 -5.97 0.21
CA ALA A 136 -17.59 -6.00 -0.59
C ALA A 136 -18.21 -7.40 -0.62
N TYR A 137 -17.47 -8.42 -0.20
CA TYR A 137 -17.86 -9.83 -0.30
C TYR A 137 -17.58 -10.57 0.99
N GLN A 138 -18.35 -11.64 1.24
CA GLN A 138 -18.02 -12.60 2.30
C GLN A 138 -17.03 -13.64 1.75
N GLY A 139 -15.89 -13.80 2.43
CA GLY A 139 -14.82 -14.73 2.06
C GLY A 139 -13.69 -14.08 1.28
N GLY A 140 -12.65 -14.88 1.04
CA GLY A 140 -11.49 -14.50 0.23
C GLY A 140 -11.59 -15.06 -1.18
N PHE A 141 -10.82 -14.47 -2.07
CA PHE A 141 -10.65 -14.92 -3.45
C PHE A 141 -9.25 -15.48 -3.63
N CYS A 142 -9.10 -16.38 -4.60
CA CYS A 142 -7.81 -16.92 -4.99
C CYS A 142 -7.38 -16.28 -6.31
N ASN A 143 -6.16 -15.78 -6.38
CA ASN A 143 -5.60 -15.29 -7.64
C ASN A 143 -5.12 -16.46 -8.52
N GLY A 144 -4.65 -16.17 -9.73
CA GLY A 144 -4.15 -17.18 -10.67
C GLY A 144 -2.91 -17.93 -10.17
N GLN A 145 -2.21 -17.42 -9.15
CA GLN A 145 -1.03 -18.04 -8.53
C GLN A 145 -1.36 -18.88 -7.29
N GLY A 146 -2.65 -18.95 -6.91
CA GLY A 146 -3.09 -19.72 -5.73
C GLY A 146 -3.07 -18.94 -4.40
N ASP A 147 -2.80 -17.64 -4.43
CA ASP A 147 -2.75 -16.81 -3.23
C ASP A 147 -4.13 -16.24 -2.89
N MET A 148 -4.49 -16.30 -1.61
CA MET A 148 -5.78 -15.79 -1.13
C MET A 148 -5.71 -14.29 -0.84
N TYR A 149 -6.71 -13.55 -1.30
CA TYR A 149 -6.86 -12.12 -1.04
C TYR A 149 -8.32 -11.74 -0.73
N VAL A 150 -8.52 -10.58 -0.11
CA VAL A 150 -9.85 -10.01 0.19
C VAL A 150 -9.97 -8.65 -0.50
N PRO A 151 -10.86 -8.50 -1.50
CA PRO A 151 -11.14 -7.20 -2.10
C PRO A 151 -11.84 -6.29 -1.10
N MET A 152 -11.31 -5.08 -0.94
CA MET A 152 -11.84 -4.11 0.02
C MET A 152 -11.91 -2.71 -0.58
N THR A 153 -12.88 -1.91 -0.13
CA THR A 153 -13.06 -0.52 -0.55
C THR A 153 -13.18 0.41 0.64
N ALA A 154 -12.79 1.66 0.46
CA ALA A 154 -13.02 2.74 1.40
C ALA A 154 -13.42 4.02 0.69
N LYS A 155 -14.21 4.88 1.34
CA LYS A 155 -14.47 6.22 0.82
C LYS A 155 -13.16 7.01 0.77
N SER A 156 -12.94 7.74 -0.32
CA SER A 156 -11.91 8.79 -0.34
C SER A 156 -12.31 9.92 0.62
N ILE A 157 -11.33 10.66 1.13
CA ILE A 157 -11.56 11.65 2.19
C ILE A 157 -11.13 13.04 1.74
N TYR A 158 -11.88 14.05 2.18
CA TYR A 158 -11.40 15.42 2.13
C TYR A 158 -10.31 15.62 3.19
N GLN A 159 -9.43 16.60 2.98
CA GLN A 159 -8.48 16.99 4.01
C GLN A 159 -9.28 17.51 5.21
N VAL A 160 -9.26 16.77 6.30
CA VAL A 160 -9.79 17.19 7.60
C VAL A 160 -8.60 17.61 8.44
N GLU A 161 -8.68 18.76 9.10
CA GLU A 161 -7.68 19.14 10.09
C GLU A 161 -7.60 18.04 11.16
N TYR A 162 -6.43 17.43 11.28
CA TYR A 162 -6.21 16.29 12.15
C TYR A 162 -5.98 16.77 13.57
N THR A 163 -6.95 16.57 14.43
CA THR A 163 -6.73 16.57 15.89
C THR A 163 -6.26 15.19 16.32
N PRO A 164 -5.04 15.05 16.85
CA PRO A 164 -4.53 13.75 17.27
C PRO A 164 -5.31 13.26 18.50
N ARG A 165 -6.19 12.27 18.31
CA ARG A 165 -6.68 11.48 19.45
C ARG A 165 -5.73 10.31 19.65
N HIS A 166 -5.16 10.17 20.82
CA HIS A 166 -4.41 9.01 21.26
C HIS A 166 -5.29 7.76 21.19
N ILE A 167 -5.08 6.95 20.16
CA ILE A 167 -5.58 5.58 20.12
C ILE A 167 -4.33 4.71 20.13
N ALA A 168 -4.25 3.82 21.12
CA ALA A 168 -3.20 2.81 21.20
C ALA A 168 -3.43 1.79 20.06
N ASP A 169 -2.90 2.10 18.89
CA ASP A 169 -3.05 1.29 17.70
C ASP A 169 -1.97 0.19 17.65
N LYS A 170 -2.43 -1.03 17.82
CA LYS A 170 -1.67 -2.20 17.34
C LYS A 170 -1.71 -2.16 15.81
N THR A 171 -0.71 -1.61 15.18
CA THR A 171 -0.68 -1.32 13.74
C THR A 171 0.00 -2.43 12.97
N PHE A 172 -0.60 -2.83 11.89
CA PHE A 172 -0.09 -3.79 10.91
C PHE A 172 0.41 -3.05 9.67
N ILE A 173 1.26 -3.69 8.89
CA ILE A 173 1.77 -3.17 7.62
C ILE A 173 1.07 -3.86 6.48
N ALA A 174 0.69 -3.13 5.47
CA ALA A 174 0.02 -3.67 4.31
C ALA A 174 0.83 -3.41 3.03
N ILE A 175 0.89 -4.37 2.16
CA ILE A 175 1.64 -4.35 0.92
C ILE A 175 0.75 -4.82 -0.23
N SER A 176 0.82 -4.17 -1.36
CA SER A 176 0.06 -4.54 -2.56
C SER A 176 0.98 -4.94 -3.70
N VAL A 177 0.68 -6.03 -4.36
CA VAL A 177 1.37 -6.50 -5.56
C VAL A 177 0.32 -6.70 -6.65
N GLY A 178 0.37 -5.90 -7.70
CA GLY A 178 -0.64 -5.93 -8.74
C GLY A 178 -2.05 -5.71 -8.19
N PHE A 179 -2.90 -6.68 -8.28
CA PHE A 179 -4.26 -6.62 -7.74
C PHE A 179 -4.37 -6.99 -6.25
N THR A 180 -3.28 -7.13 -5.55
CA THR A 180 -3.23 -7.72 -4.22
C THR A 180 -2.39 -6.89 -3.25
N CYS A 181 -2.83 -6.78 -2.00
CA CYS A 181 -2.16 -6.04 -0.94
C CYS A 181 -1.69 -6.95 0.19
N LEU A 182 -0.46 -6.82 0.59
CA LEU A 182 0.21 -7.61 1.60
C LEU A 182 0.36 -6.84 2.91
N VAL A 183 0.07 -7.47 4.04
CA VAL A 183 0.20 -6.86 5.37
C VAL A 183 1.13 -7.67 6.24
N PHE A 184 1.94 -7.00 7.02
CA PHE A 184 2.88 -7.61 7.94
C PHE A 184 2.62 -7.18 9.40
N PHE A 185 2.84 -8.10 10.34
CA PHE A 185 2.65 -7.90 11.79
C PHE A 185 3.88 -7.33 12.47
#